data_3ae5ddf449374887438bffee61a1eb87
#
_entry.id   3ae5ddf449374887438bffee61a1eb87
#
_cell.length_a   1.000
_cell.length_b   1.000
_cell.length_c   1.000
_cell.angle_alpha   90.00
_cell.angle_beta   90.00
_cell.angle_gamma   90.00
#
_symmetry.space_group_name_H-M   'P 1'
#
loop_
_entity.id
_entity.type
_entity.pdbx_description
1 polymer ?
#
loop_
_entity_poly.entity_id
_entity_poly.type
_entity_poly.pdbx_seq_one_letter_code
_entity_poly.pdbx_strand_id
1 'polypeptide(L)'
;MKLYIMRHGEANYPQGSYSDRERRLTTNGEHEVTTTAKWLIDKQPKVDCVYVSPYIRAQQTASILLSHLKTGQKQNCDDITPDGHAGSVVSWLAAEIQQHGYESVVLVSHMPLVSYLVHELDASVQPPIFPTAGIAVVDFSPETLRGKFQQLLIAERCAG
;
A
#
# COMPACT_ATOMS: atom_id res chain seq x y z
N MET A 1 15.47 -0.84 -4.72
CA MET A 1 14.90 -0.75 -3.36
C MET A 1 13.59 -1.54 -3.30
N LYS A 2 13.12 -1.87 -2.11
CA LYS A 2 11.88 -2.63 -1.94
C LYS A 2 10.69 -1.69 -1.76
N LEU A 3 9.72 -1.81 -2.65
CA LEU A 3 8.48 -1.06 -2.59
C LEU A 3 7.31 -2.03 -2.35
N TYR A 4 6.53 -1.75 -1.32
CA TYR A 4 5.35 -2.52 -0.95
C TYR A 4 4.13 -1.65 -1.20
N ILE A 5 3.23 -2.10 -2.07
CA ILE A 5 2.01 -1.38 -2.41
C ILE A 5 0.85 -2.14 -1.80
N MET A 6 0.17 -1.54 -0.83
CA MET A 6 -0.88 -2.20 -0.06
C MET A 6 -2.23 -1.57 -0.30
N ARG A 7 -3.23 -2.41 -0.60
CA ARG A 7 -4.64 -2.01 -0.57
C ARG A 7 -5.15 -2.08 0.86
N HIS A 8 -5.96 -1.10 1.30
CA HIS A 8 -6.59 -1.14 2.62
C HIS A 8 -7.40 -2.43 2.83
N GLY A 9 -7.69 -2.78 4.08
CA GLY A 9 -8.53 -3.93 4.43
C GLY A 9 -10.00 -3.71 4.05
N GLU A 10 -10.80 -4.77 4.16
CA GLU A 10 -12.25 -4.69 3.90
C GLU A 10 -12.88 -3.57 4.70
N ALA A 11 -13.70 -2.76 4.06
CA ALA A 11 -14.34 -1.61 4.67
C ALA A 11 -15.86 -1.67 4.52
N ASN A 12 -16.56 -1.06 5.47
CA ASN A 12 -18.02 -0.92 5.42
C ASN A 12 -18.44 -0.06 4.24
N TYR A 13 -19.65 -0.29 3.74
CA TYR A 13 -20.25 0.60 2.76
C TYR A 13 -20.65 1.92 3.41
N PRO A 14 -20.68 3.03 2.64
CA PRO A 14 -21.20 4.28 3.16
C PRO A 14 -22.64 4.10 3.64
N GLN A 15 -22.94 4.57 4.86
CA GLN A 15 -24.28 4.49 5.43
C GLN A 15 -24.74 5.89 5.86
N GLY A 16 -25.97 6.25 5.53
CA GLY A 16 -26.53 7.53 5.90
C GLY A 16 -25.74 8.70 5.31
N SER A 17 -25.26 9.58 6.18
CA SER A 17 -24.48 10.76 5.78
C SER A 17 -22.99 10.52 5.63
N TYR A 18 -22.50 9.29 5.81
CA TYR A 18 -21.08 9.02 5.67
C TYR A 18 -20.65 9.13 4.21
N SER A 19 -19.55 9.86 3.99
CA SER A 19 -18.89 9.91 2.68
C SER A 19 -18.01 8.67 2.48
N ASP A 20 -17.59 8.44 1.24
CA ASP A 20 -16.63 7.37 0.92
C ASP A 20 -15.36 7.51 1.76
N ARG A 21 -14.87 8.72 1.96
CA ARG A 21 -13.67 9.02 2.76
C ARG A 21 -13.80 8.53 4.20
N GLU A 22 -15.00 8.49 4.75
CA GLU A 22 -15.27 8.15 6.15
C GLU A 22 -15.55 6.68 6.40
N ARG A 23 -15.55 5.86 5.35
CA ARG A 23 -15.76 4.42 5.49
C ARG A 23 -14.67 3.80 6.35
N ARG A 24 -15.06 2.93 7.28
CA ARG A 24 -14.18 2.28 8.25
C ARG A 24 -13.99 0.81 7.91
N LEU A 25 -12.88 0.24 8.39
CA LEU A 25 -12.65 -1.20 8.27
C LEU A 25 -13.74 -1.98 9.01
N THR A 26 -14.10 -3.13 8.44
CA THR A 26 -14.89 -4.14 9.15
C THR A 26 -13.98 -4.93 10.09
N THR A 27 -14.56 -5.73 10.98
CA THR A 27 -13.81 -6.68 11.81
C THR A 27 -13.01 -7.64 10.92
N ASN A 28 -13.61 -8.13 9.84
CA ASN A 28 -12.91 -8.97 8.87
C ASN A 28 -11.73 -8.23 8.23
N GLY A 29 -11.92 -6.95 7.89
CA GLY A 29 -10.85 -6.13 7.33
C GLY A 29 -9.67 -5.98 8.30
N GLU A 30 -9.94 -5.81 9.58
CA GLU A 30 -8.89 -5.76 10.61
C GLU A 30 -8.11 -7.08 10.67
N HIS A 31 -8.79 -8.22 10.59
CA HIS A 31 -8.13 -9.53 10.55
C HIS A 31 -7.28 -9.72 9.30
N GLU A 32 -7.79 -9.32 8.15
CA GLU A 32 -7.03 -9.39 6.90
C GLU A 32 -5.73 -8.60 6.99
N VAL A 33 -5.81 -7.37 7.47
CA VAL A 33 -4.62 -6.50 7.61
C VAL A 33 -3.63 -7.10 8.60
N THR A 34 -4.11 -7.63 9.72
CA THR A 34 -3.24 -8.29 10.70
C THR A 34 -2.49 -9.46 10.07
N THR A 35 -3.18 -10.26 9.26
CA THR A 35 -2.59 -11.43 8.61
C THR A 35 -1.49 -11.03 7.62
N THR A 36 -1.75 -10.06 6.74
CA THR A 36 -0.74 -9.62 5.77
C THR A 36 0.39 -8.84 6.45
N ALA A 37 0.09 -8.09 7.52
CA ALA A 37 1.11 -7.39 8.29
C ALA A 37 2.11 -8.36 8.92
N LYS A 38 1.63 -9.45 9.52
CA LYS A 38 2.51 -10.48 10.11
C LYS A 38 3.38 -11.13 9.06
N TRP A 39 2.84 -11.38 7.88
CA TRP A 39 3.63 -11.92 6.79
C TRP A 39 4.72 -10.92 6.38
N LEU A 40 4.35 -9.65 6.23
CA LEU A 40 5.30 -8.61 5.81
C LEU A 40 6.44 -8.47 6.81
N ILE A 41 6.14 -8.48 8.12
CA ILE A 41 7.16 -8.28 9.14
C ILE A 41 8.21 -9.40 9.15
N ASP A 42 7.82 -10.63 8.78
CA ASP A 42 8.77 -11.73 8.67
C ASP A 42 9.80 -11.49 7.55
N LYS A 43 9.39 -10.80 6.49
CA LYS A 43 10.25 -10.51 5.33
C LYS A 43 10.97 -9.18 5.47
N GLN A 44 10.30 -8.20 6.07
CA GLN A 44 10.78 -6.82 6.15
C GLN A 44 10.39 -6.26 7.52
N PRO A 45 11.17 -6.58 8.58
CA PRO A 45 10.79 -6.17 9.94
C PRO A 45 10.81 -4.66 10.17
N LYS A 46 11.50 -3.92 9.31
CA LYS A 46 11.60 -2.47 9.38
C LYS A 46 11.55 -1.87 7.97
N VAL A 47 10.79 -0.80 7.81
CA VAL A 47 10.78 -0.01 6.57
C VAL A 47 11.17 1.43 6.88
N ASP A 48 11.71 2.12 5.88
CA ASP A 48 12.19 3.49 6.07
C ASP A 48 11.04 4.48 6.17
N CYS A 49 9.98 4.28 5.38
CA CYS A 49 8.84 5.17 5.38
C CYS A 49 7.56 4.44 5.00
N VAL A 50 6.44 4.85 5.60
CA VAL A 50 5.09 4.40 5.22
C VAL A 50 4.30 5.63 4.81
N TYR A 51 3.87 5.68 3.55
CA TYR A 51 2.99 6.73 3.03
C TYR A 51 1.55 6.20 3.03
N VAL A 52 0.62 7.00 3.53
CA VAL A 52 -0.76 6.56 3.76
C VAL A 52 -1.75 7.55 3.17
N SER A 53 -2.75 7.04 2.45
CA SER A 53 -3.90 7.84 2.04
C SER A 53 -4.59 8.46 3.25
N PRO A 54 -5.12 9.68 3.15
CA PRO A 54 -5.82 10.31 4.26
C PRO A 54 -7.19 9.70 4.57
N TYR A 55 -7.71 8.81 3.74
CA TYR A 55 -9.01 8.17 3.97
C TYR A 55 -8.96 7.28 5.20
N ILE A 56 -10.05 7.25 5.96
CA ILE A 56 -10.10 6.55 7.27
C ILE A 56 -9.70 5.08 7.14
N ARG A 57 -10.23 4.35 6.16
CA ARG A 57 -9.91 2.92 5.99
C ARG A 57 -8.42 2.67 5.73
N ALA A 58 -7.75 3.58 5.05
CA ALA A 58 -6.31 3.50 4.84
C ALA A 58 -5.53 3.83 6.11
N GLN A 59 -5.97 4.84 6.86
CA GLN A 59 -5.37 5.21 8.14
C GLN A 59 -5.47 4.07 9.15
N GLN A 60 -6.64 3.41 9.22
CA GLN A 60 -6.83 2.26 10.10
C GLN A 60 -5.95 1.09 9.68
N THR A 61 -5.85 0.83 8.38
CA THR A 61 -4.95 -0.21 7.84
C THR A 61 -3.50 0.06 8.25
N ALA A 62 -3.03 1.29 8.06
CA ALA A 62 -1.68 1.68 8.44
C ALA A 62 -1.44 1.56 9.94
N SER A 63 -2.44 1.91 10.75
CA SER A 63 -2.35 1.80 12.21
C SER A 63 -2.13 0.36 12.65
N ILE A 64 -2.86 -0.59 12.06
CA ILE A 64 -2.69 -2.02 12.35
C ILE A 64 -1.32 -2.49 11.85
N LEU A 65 -0.95 -2.12 10.63
CA LEU A 65 0.35 -2.47 10.06
C LEU A 65 1.49 -2.01 10.99
N LEU A 66 1.43 -0.77 11.47
CA LEU A 66 2.47 -0.18 12.30
C LEU A 66 2.46 -0.68 13.75
N SER A 67 1.43 -1.40 14.17
CA SER A 67 1.46 -2.10 15.45
C SER A 67 2.36 -3.35 15.39
N HIS A 68 2.71 -3.80 14.19
CA HIS A 68 3.58 -4.96 13.95
C HIS A 68 4.91 -4.58 13.29
N LEU A 69 4.92 -3.57 12.44
CA LEU A 69 6.05 -3.19 11.60
C LEU A 69 6.71 -1.91 12.13
N LYS A 70 8.03 -1.92 12.25
CA LYS A 70 8.77 -0.71 12.61
C LYS A 70 8.99 0.16 11.38
N THR A 71 8.83 1.47 11.54
CA THR A 71 9.12 2.43 10.47
C THR A 71 9.93 3.59 11.00
N GLY A 72 10.80 4.13 10.14
CA GLY A 72 11.50 5.37 10.43
C GLY A 72 10.56 6.56 10.39
N GLN A 73 9.55 6.54 9.52
CA GLN A 73 8.64 7.66 9.33
C GLN A 73 7.31 7.22 8.75
N LYS A 74 6.22 7.83 9.21
CA LYS A 74 4.89 7.70 8.62
C LYS A 74 4.45 9.07 8.12
N GLN A 75 3.97 9.15 6.88
CA GLN A 75 3.46 10.39 6.29
C GLN A 75 2.14 10.17 5.57
N ASN A 76 1.21 11.12 5.72
CA ASN A 76 0.01 11.14 4.90
C ASN A 76 0.34 11.64 3.50
N CYS A 77 -0.31 11.09 2.51
CA CYS A 77 -0.11 11.47 1.10
C CYS A 77 -1.47 11.64 0.42
N ASP A 78 -1.81 12.86 0.06
CA ASP A 78 -3.10 13.18 -0.55
C ASP A 78 -3.21 12.67 -1.99
N ASP A 79 -2.11 12.30 -2.62
CA ASP A 79 -2.07 11.87 -4.01
C ASP A 79 -2.34 10.37 -4.19
N ILE A 80 -2.39 9.60 -3.10
CA ILE A 80 -2.68 8.17 -3.16
C ILE A 80 -4.09 7.81 -2.69
N THR A 81 -5.04 8.70 -2.94
CA THR A 81 -6.48 8.45 -2.79
C THR A 81 -6.98 7.57 -3.94
N PRO A 82 -8.26 7.10 -3.90
CA PRO A 82 -8.78 6.26 -5.00
C PRO A 82 -8.67 6.90 -6.39
N ASP A 83 -8.71 8.23 -6.47
CA ASP A 83 -8.65 8.99 -7.73
C ASP A 83 -7.23 9.38 -8.16
N GLY A 84 -6.21 8.89 -7.46
CA GLY A 84 -4.82 9.23 -7.74
C GLY A 84 -4.39 8.84 -9.15
N HIS A 85 -3.37 9.56 -9.66
CA HIS A 85 -2.80 9.32 -10.99
C HIS A 85 -1.46 8.56 -10.86
N ALA A 86 -1.41 7.33 -11.37
CA ALA A 86 -0.28 6.44 -11.15
C ALA A 86 1.07 7.02 -11.61
N GLY A 87 1.13 7.60 -12.79
CA GLY A 87 2.37 8.19 -13.32
C GLY A 87 2.91 9.32 -12.44
N SER A 88 2.02 10.19 -11.96
CA SER A 88 2.39 11.28 -11.06
C SER A 88 2.89 10.76 -9.71
N VAL A 89 2.23 9.72 -9.18
CA VAL A 89 2.64 9.10 -7.93
C VAL A 89 4.03 8.48 -8.05
N VAL A 90 4.29 7.75 -9.13
CA VAL A 90 5.61 7.12 -9.33
C VAL A 90 6.72 8.17 -9.43
N SER A 91 6.49 9.26 -10.16
CA SER A 91 7.47 10.35 -10.29
C SER A 91 7.75 11.02 -8.94
N TRP A 92 6.71 11.33 -8.19
CA TRP A 92 6.83 11.90 -6.85
C TRP A 92 7.57 10.96 -5.90
N LEU A 93 7.18 9.68 -5.89
CA LEU A 93 7.77 8.68 -5.02
C LEU A 93 9.26 8.48 -5.32
N ALA A 94 9.63 8.44 -6.59
CA ALA A 94 11.04 8.33 -6.98
C ALA A 94 11.87 9.49 -6.43
N ALA A 95 11.34 10.71 -6.50
CA ALA A 95 12.01 11.90 -5.96
C ALA A 95 12.16 11.81 -4.43
N GLU A 96 11.11 11.38 -3.73
CA GLU A 96 11.16 11.20 -2.28
C GLU A 96 12.21 10.15 -1.87
N ILE A 97 12.22 9.02 -2.55
CA ILE A 97 13.16 7.93 -2.29
C ILE A 97 14.60 8.39 -2.50
N GLN A 98 14.86 9.10 -3.61
CA GLN A 98 16.22 9.60 -3.90
C GLN A 98 16.65 10.66 -2.91
N GLN A 99 15.75 11.56 -2.53
CA GLN A 99 16.06 12.64 -1.59
C GLN A 99 16.43 12.10 -0.21
N HIS A 100 15.73 11.09 0.27
CA HIS A 100 15.92 10.54 1.61
C HIS A 100 16.82 9.32 1.67
N GLY A 101 17.18 8.74 0.53
CA GLY A 101 17.97 7.52 0.46
C GLY A 101 17.22 6.29 0.99
N TYR A 102 15.90 6.24 0.83
CA TYR A 102 15.11 5.12 1.32
C TYR A 102 15.41 3.83 0.55
N GLU A 103 15.49 2.73 1.28
CA GLU A 103 15.71 1.40 0.71
C GLU A 103 14.45 0.51 0.80
N SER A 104 13.48 0.90 1.62
CA SER A 104 12.21 0.19 1.78
C SER A 104 11.10 1.17 2.11
N VAL A 105 10.00 1.08 1.37
CA VAL A 105 8.84 1.97 1.49
C VAL A 105 7.56 1.17 1.35
N VAL A 106 6.55 1.52 2.15
CA VAL A 106 5.19 0.99 2.02
C VAL A 106 4.25 2.13 1.61
N LEU A 107 3.38 1.86 0.63
CA LEU A 107 2.25 2.73 0.30
C LEU A 107 0.98 2.03 0.75
N VAL A 108 0.12 2.71 1.51
CA VAL A 108 -1.21 2.20 1.88
C VAL A 108 -2.25 3.02 1.14
N SER A 109 -2.94 2.39 0.20
CA SER A 109 -3.78 3.08 -0.76
C SER A 109 -5.03 2.24 -1.12
N HIS A 110 -5.56 2.44 -2.31
CA HIS A 110 -6.88 1.97 -2.75
C HIS A 110 -6.85 1.40 -4.15
N MET A 111 -7.79 0.49 -4.45
CA MET A 111 -8.16 0.23 -5.84
C MET A 111 -8.90 1.46 -6.41
N PRO A 112 -8.78 1.81 -7.68
CA PRO A 112 -7.94 1.13 -8.67
C PRO A 112 -6.49 1.57 -8.71
N LEU A 113 -6.09 2.58 -7.93
CA LEU A 113 -4.76 3.17 -8.02
C LEU A 113 -3.64 2.14 -7.81
N VAL A 114 -3.75 1.27 -6.79
CA VAL A 114 -2.71 0.27 -6.52
C VAL A 114 -2.45 -0.64 -7.72
N SER A 115 -3.53 -1.00 -8.42
CA SER A 115 -3.45 -1.82 -9.63
C SER A 115 -2.70 -1.12 -10.76
N TYR A 116 -3.02 0.15 -10.99
CA TYR A 116 -2.36 0.96 -12.02
C TYR A 116 -0.91 1.28 -11.64
N LEU A 117 -0.60 1.42 -10.36
CA LEU A 117 0.78 1.64 -9.90
C LEU A 117 1.67 0.46 -10.28
N VAL A 118 1.20 -0.76 -10.08
CA VAL A 118 1.98 -1.95 -10.46
C VAL A 118 2.27 -1.94 -11.96
N HIS A 119 1.27 -1.67 -12.78
CA HIS A 119 1.45 -1.62 -14.23
C HIS A 119 2.34 -0.46 -14.67
N GLU A 120 2.22 0.69 -14.03
CA GLU A 120 3.08 1.86 -14.31
C GLU A 120 4.55 1.55 -14.03
N LEU A 121 4.82 0.82 -12.95
CA LEU A 121 6.18 0.41 -12.57
C LEU A 121 6.71 -0.70 -13.46
N ASP A 122 5.88 -1.68 -13.78
CA ASP A 122 6.26 -2.86 -14.57
C ASP A 122 5.22 -3.10 -15.67
N ALA A 123 5.48 -2.55 -16.86
CA ALA A 123 4.57 -2.65 -17.99
C ALA A 123 4.40 -4.08 -18.53
N SER A 124 5.25 -5.01 -18.14
CA SER A 124 5.12 -6.42 -18.51
C SER A 124 3.98 -7.12 -17.74
N VAL A 125 3.48 -6.49 -16.68
CA VAL A 125 2.42 -7.03 -15.83
C VAL A 125 1.13 -6.26 -16.10
N GLN A 126 0.04 -6.98 -16.39
CA GLN A 126 -1.27 -6.35 -16.48
C GLN A 126 -1.68 -5.83 -15.11
N PRO A 127 -2.49 -4.75 -15.03
CA PRO A 127 -2.91 -4.23 -13.73
C PRO A 127 -3.58 -5.34 -12.90
N PRO A 128 -2.95 -5.79 -11.80
CA PRO A 128 -3.51 -6.89 -11.01
C PRO A 128 -4.68 -6.42 -10.16
N ILE A 129 -5.67 -7.28 -9.97
CA ILE A 129 -6.77 -6.98 -9.06
C ILE A 129 -6.33 -7.35 -7.65
N PHE A 130 -6.16 -6.35 -6.80
CA PHE A 130 -5.80 -6.57 -5.40
C PHE A 130 -7.05 -6.97 -4.60
N PRO A 131 -7.03 -8.08 -3.88
CA PRO A 131 -7.99 -8.25 -2.80
C PRO A 131 -7.72 -7.22 -1.70
N THR A 132 -8.70 -7.00 -0.83
CA THR A 132 -8.51 -6.13 0.34
C THR A 132 -7.33 -6.63 1.18
N ALA A 133 -6.56 -5.71 1.72
CA ALA A 133 -5.32 -5.96 2.47
C ALA A 133 -4.21 -6.63 1.65
N GLY A 134 -4.36 -6.78 0.33
CA GLY A 134 -3.32 -7.32 -0.54
C GLY A 134 -2.11 -6.42 -0.62
N ILE A 135 -0.93 -7.02 -0.73
CA ILE A 135 0.34 -6.28 -0.80
C ILE A 135 1.12 -6.75 -2.03
N ALA A 136 1.40 -5.83 -2.94
CA ALA A 136 2.30 -6.10 -4.06
C ALA A 136 3.74 -5.79 -3.64
N VAL A 137 4.66 -6.69 -3.95
CA VAL A 137 6.09 -6.51 -3.72
C VAL A 137 6.75 -6.18 -5.05
N VAL A 138 7.45 -5.05 -5.10
CA VAL A 138 8.10 -4.55 -6.32
C VAL A 138 9.55 -4.18 -6.00
N ASP A 139 10.49 -4.64 -6.83
CA ASP A 139 11.84 -4.12 -6.83
C ASP A 139 11.85 -2.85 -7.69
N PHE A 140 12.06 -1.71 -7.08
CA PHE A 140 11.92 -0.40 -7.73
C PHE A 140 13.26 0.29 -7.91
N SER A 141 13.47 0.83 -9.13
CA SER A 141 14.61 1.69 -9.47
C SER A 141 14.13 3.13 -9.60
N PRO A 142 14.30 3.97 -8.58
CA PRO A 142 13.82 5.35 -8.66
C PRO A 142 14.51 6.17 -9.76
N GLU A 143 15.73 5.81 -10.15
CA GLU A 143 16.46 6.49 -11.22
C GLU A 143 15.81 6.33 -12.59
N THR A 144 15.19 5.16 -12.84
CA THR A 144 14.57 4.85 -14.13
C THR A 144 13.04 4.95 -14.11
N LEU A 145 12.44 5.17 -12.93
CA LEU A 145 11.00 5.14 -12.71
C LEU A 145 10.37 3.78 -13.04
N ARG A 146 11.15 2.71 -13.01
CA ARG A 146 10.70 1.38 -13.36
C ARG A 146 10.96 0.40 -12.24
N GLY A 147 10.16 -0.66 -12.20
CA GLY A 147 10.30 -1.71 -11.22
C GLY A 147 10.02 -3.07 -11.82
N LYS A 148 10.27 -4.09 -11.01
CA LYS A 148 9.96 -5.47 -11.36
C LYS A 148 9.01 -6.02 -10.29
N PHE A 149 7.80 -6.36 -10.73
CA PHE A 149 6.79 -6.96 -9.86
C PHE A 149 7.23 -8.37 -9.46
N GLN A 150 7.26 -8.64 -8.15
CA GLN A 150 7.70 -9.94 -7.63
C GLN A 150 6.51 -10.84 -7.29
N GLN A 151 5.55 -10.33 -6.52
CA GLN A 151 4.41 -11.13 -6.09
C GLN A 151 3.32 -10.25 -5.49
N LEU A 152 2.12 -10.79 -5.43
CA LEU A 152 0.98 -10.21 -4.73
C LEU A 152 0.63 -11.13 -3.56
N LEU A 153 0.74 -10.59 -2.35
CA LEU A 153 0.37 -11.29 -1.13
C LEU A 153 -1.11 -11.08 -0.87
N ILE A 154 -1.81 -12.15 -0.58
CA ILE A 154 -3.22 -12.08 -0.24
C ILE A 154 -3.45 -12.75 1.11
N ALA A 155 -4.38 -12.21 1.93
CA ALA A 155 -4.59 -12.65 3.30
C ALA A 155 -4.90 -14.16 3.41
N GLU A 156 -5.69 -14.70 2.49
CA GLU A 156 -6.05 -16.11 2.47
C GLU A 156 -4.83 -17.04 2.38
N ARG A 157 -3.84 -16.66 1.57
CA ARG A 157 -2.61 -17.45 1.41
C ARG A 157 -1.64 -17.26 2.58
N CYS A 158 -1.66 -16.08 3.18
CA CYS A 158 -0.80 -15.77 4.33
C CYS A 158 -1.25 -16.51 5.58
N ALA A 159 -2.56 -16.80 5.72
CA ALA A 159 -3.14 -17.46 6.86
C ALA A 159 -2.93 -18.97 6.85
N GLY A 160 -2.57 -19.56 5.70
CA GLY A 160 -2.40 -21.01 5.53
C GLY A 160 -1.07 -21.57 6.00
#